data_9d0deaeb322f4abd9503292077abfec5
#
_entry.id   9d0deaeb322f4abd9503292077abfec5
#
_cell.length_a   1.000
_cell.length_b   1.000
_cell.length_c   1.000
_cell.angle_alpha   90.00
_cell.angle_beta   90.00
_cell.angle_gamma   90.00
#
_symmetry.space_group_name_H-M   'P 1'
#
loop_
_entity.id
_entity.type
_entity.pdbx_description
1 polymer ?
#
loop_
_entity_poly.entity_id
_entity_poly.type
_entity_poly.pdbx_seq_one_letter_code
_entity_poly.pdbx_strand_id
1 'polypeptide(L)'
;MQTGRIAIYTGAKEITSDNIIPILREAILEHDINSNRIQFLLDYDAGIQPIVRKNPKTYRPDIDCECCDNVANEVAEFNLGFKWGNPITLVQNGDNEDSNLTEAIAELNSCYESQNARQKQQELARYVEIGGVGYVLIDVNTEYEGGESYFTYDVLDPRTTFVVRSTAYSDKRVILAGTYIKDKYSGARYYTCFTKDVRYEITDGIKITNGQEKGKTKWGFLERSGEENPLHKIPIIEYTRSYDRMGCFERQISEMDNLNLLISDFTNDVEQNTQAVWHTNDVDFPVEQETTIDDDGTQRISEKVRKPKSGEWLQTYSAENGKTPIVEPLTINYDYTGMLNNIQSRRQIILQKCNVPQRNDNSGGSTGVAMSDATGWSQAETAAAKQQLITDGCKMEEIKVVLAAIKLSNNVASSNPLLKLRARDVKPNIKRQKTYEMS
;
A
#
# COMPACT_ATOMS: atom_id res chain seq x y z
N MET A 1 -0.19 -14.34 13.56
CA MET A 1 -0.39 -12.88 13.54
C MET A 1 -1.72 -12.62 12.84
N GLN A 2 -2.64 -11.86 13.44
CA GLN A 2 -3.89 -11.52 12.76
C GLN A 2 -3.57 -10.52 11.66
N THR A 3 -3.72 -10.92 10.41
CA THR A 3 -3.50 -10.12 9.22
C THR A 3 -4.82 -9.48 8.79
N GLY A 4 -4.76 -8.36 8.09
CA GLY A 4 -5.93 -7.58 7.69
C GLY A 4 -6.32 -6.48 8.69
N ARG A 5 -7.28 -5.65 8.27
CA ARG A 5 -7.76 -4.53 9.11
C ARG A 5 -8.85 -5.02 10.04
N ILE A 6 -8.75 -4.62 11.31
CA ILE A 6 -9.76 -4.94 12.33
C ILE A 6 -11.05 -4.20 12.00
N ALA A 7 -12.18 -4.91 11.98
CA ALA A 7 -13.48 -4.29 11.93
C ALA A 7 -13.87 -3.83 13.34
N ILE A 8 -14.15 -2.55 13.50
CA ILE A 8 -14.43 -1.94 14.79
C ILE A 8 -15.92 -2.13 15.12
N TYR A 9 -16.21 -2.68 16.29
CA TYR A 9 -17.57 -2.98 16.72
C TYR A 9 -17.89 -2.35 18.07
N THR A 10 -19.19 -2.03 18.26
CA THR A 10 -19.77 -1.66 19.56
C THR A 10 -21.06 -2.37 19.80
N GLY A 11 -21.41 -2.62 21.07
CA GLY A 11 -22.71 -3.17 21.47
C GLY A 11 -23.85 -2.15 21.45
N ALA A 12 -23.56 -0.86 21.28
CA ALA A 12 -24.59 0.19 21.26
C ALA A 12 -25.49 0.06 20.02
N LYS A 13 -26.78 0.32 20.19
CA LYS A 13 -27.73 0.42 19.08
C LYS A 13 -27.64 1.76 18.38
N GLU A 14 -27.46 2.83 19.14
CA GLU A 14 -27.41 4.20 18.65
C GLU A 14 -26.29 4.96 19.36
N ILE A 15 -25.75 5.95 18.67
CA ILE A 15 -24.77 6.87 19.23
C ILE A 15 -25.53 8.11 19.71
N THR A 16 -25.30 8.46 20.95
CA THR A 16 -25.87 9.64 21.61
C THR A 16 -24.73 10.51 22.15
N SER A 17 -25.07 11.73 22.54
CA SER A 17 -24.08 12.61 23.18
C SER A 17 -23.47 12.01 24.45
N ASP A 18 -24.13 11.08 25.13
CA ASP A 18 -23.64 10.50 26.38
C ASP A 18 -22.70 9.34 26.18
N ASN A 19 -22.87 8.58 25.07
CA ASN A 19 -22.09 7.37 24.81
C ASN A 19 -21.02 7.52 23.70
N ILE A 20 -21.03 8.60 22.94
CA ILE A 20 -20.07 8.78 21.82
C ILE A 20 -18.62 8.75 22.28
N ILE A 21 -18.34 9.35 23.43
CA ILE A 21 -16.96 9.49 23.94
C ILE A 21 -16.34 8.15 24.34
N PRO A 22 -16.97 7.31 25.19
CA PRO A 22 -16.42 6.00 25.49
C PRO A 22 -16.29 5.11 24.24
N ILE A 23 -17.29 5.16 23.33
CA ILE A 23 -17.24 4.38 22.09
C ILE A 23 -16.10 4.86 21.17
N LEU A 24 -15.94 6.17 21.03
CA LEU A 24 -14.83 6.73 20.24
C LEU A 24 -13.47 6.32 20.79
N ARG A 25 -13.32 6.33 22.13
CA ARG A 25 -12.05 5.92 22.77
C ARG A 25 -11.68 4.47 22.44
N GLU A 26 -12.62 3.55 22.55
CA GLU A 26 -12.43 2.15 22.18
C GLU A 26 -12.14 2.00 20.68
N ALA A 27 -12.91 2.69 19.86
CA ALA A 27 -12.74 2.67 18.41
C ALA A 27 -11.35 3.15 17.96
N ILE A 28 -10.83 4.21 18.58
CA ILE A 28 -9.50 4.75 18.24
C ILE A 28 -8.37 3.81 18.65
N LEU A 29 -8.50 3.08 19.74
CA LEU A 29 -7.48 2.07 20.12
C LEU A 29 -7.35 0.98 19.04
N GLU A 30 -8.47 0.48 18.52
CA GLU A 30 -8.46 -0.49 17.43
C GLU A 30 -8.03 0.14 16.09
N HIS A 31 -8.44 1.39 15.85
CA HIS A 31 -8.06 2.12 14.65
C HIS A 31 -6.57 2.44 14.60
N ASP A 32 -5.94 2.81 15.71
CA ASP A 32 -4.49 3.06 15.77
C ASP A 32 -3.69 1.81 15.36
N ILE A 33 -4.18 0.60 15.70
CA ILE A 33 -3.60 -0.66 15.22
C ILE A 33 -3.75 -0.77 13.69
N ASN A 34 -4.93 -0.46 13.15
CA ASN A 34 -5.17 -0.47 11.71
C ASN A 34 -4.32 0.57 10.99
N SER A 35 -4.24 1.80 11.52
CA SER A 35 -3.44 2.89 10.99
C SER A 35 -1.95 2.50 10.85
N ASN A 36 -1.38 1.90 11.90
CA ASN A 36 0.00 1.42 11.87
C ASN A 36 0.21 0.30 10.84
N ARG A 37 -0.75 -0.61 10.69
CA ARG A 37 -0.70 -1.67 9.67
C ARG A 37 -0.79 -1.11 8.26
N ILE A 38 -1.66 -0.13 8.03
CA ILE A 38 -1.79 0.54 6.73
C ILE A 38 -0.50 1.29 6.40
N GLN A 39 0.07 2.03 7.38
CA GLN A 39 1.35 2.71 7.18
C GLN A 39 2.46 1.74 6.81
N PHE A 40 2.55 0.60 7.51
CA PHE A 40 3.53 -0.44 7.18
C PHE A 40 3.39 -0.95 5.74
N LEU A 41 2.15 -1.16 5.26
CA LEU A 41 1.92 -1.63 3.89
C LEU A 41 2.24 -0.57 2.84
N LEU A 42 1.95 0.70 3.13
CA LEU A 42 2.32 1.82 2.26
C LEU A 42 3.85 1.99 2.19
N ASP A 43 4.53 1.87 3.33
CA ASP A 43 6.01 1.87 3.39
C ASP A 43 6.58 0.69 2.60
N TYR A 44 5.97 -0.49 2.75
CA TYR A 44 6.40 -1.71 2.06
C TYR A 44 6.27 -1.59 0.54
N ASP A 45 5.16 -1.03 0.05
CA ASP A 45 4.93 -0.69 -1.36
C ASP A 45 5.96 0.34 -1.87
N ALA A 46 6.30 1.33 -1.04
CA ALA A 46 7.31 2.34 -1.37
C ALA A 46 8.76 1.81 -1.37
N GLY A 47 8.98 0.51 -1.10
CA GLY A 47 10.31 -0.10 -1.03
C GLY A 47 11.01 0.06 0.33
N ILE A 48 10.37 0.67 1.32
CA ILE A 48 10.88 0.78 2.69
C ILE A 48 10.56 -0.52 3.44
N GLN A 49 11.24 -1.60 3.05
CA GLN A 49 11.01 -2.95 3.56
C GLN A 49 11.96 -3.30 4.71
N PRO A 50 11.68 -4.37 5.49
CA PRO A 50 12.50 -4.73 6.65
C PRO A 50 13.99 -4.93 6.34
N ILE A 51 14.34 -5.41 5.15
CA ILE A 51 15.73 -5.63 4.74
C ILE A 51 16.53 -4.32 4.73
N VAL A 52 15.94 -3.21 4.27
CA VAL A 52 16.59 -1.88 4.20
C VAL A 52 16.74 -1.23 5.58
N ARG A 53 16.06 -1.76 6.59
CA ARG A 53 16.11 -1.25 7.98
C ARG A 53 16.94 -2.16 8.89
N LYS A 54 17.62 -3.15 8.35
CA LYS A 54 18.43 -4.08 9.11
C LYS A 54 19.67 -3.38 9.67
N ASN A 55 20.08 -3.75 10.88
CA ASN A 55 21.34 -3.26 11.42
C ASN A 55 22.53 -3.84 10.64
N PRO A 56 23.56 -3.04 10.32
CA PRO A 56 24.75 -3.51 9.62
C PRO A 56 25.40 -4.71 10.31
N LYS A 57 26.00 -5.62 9.53
CA LYS A 57 26.73 -6.76 10.04
C LYS A 57 27.94 -6.27 10.87
N THR A 58 28.15 -6.89 12.01
CA THR A 58 29.33 -6.59 12.86
C THR A 58 30.61 -7.21 12.32
N TYR A 59 30.50 -8.30 11.54
CA TYR A 59 31.59 -8.99 10.87
C TYR A 59 31.52 -8.72 9.35
N ARG A 60 32.61 -8.28 8.77
CA ARG A 60 32.69 -7.87 7.36
C ARG A 60 31.62 -6.82 7.01
N PRO A 61 31.63 -5.66 7.67
CA PRO A 61 30.68 -4.57 7.35
C PRO A 61 30.91 -3.98 5.94
N ASP A 62 32.03 -4.30 5.29
CA ASP A 62 32.38 -3.99 3.92
C ASP A 62 31.61 -4.85 2.89
N ILE A 63 31.06 -5.99 3.31
CA ILE A 63 30.22 -6.89 2.51
C ILE A 63 28.85 -7.02 3.18
N ASP A 64 28.02 -6.02 3.06
CA ASP A 64 26.67 -5.97 3.63
C ASP A 64 25.71 -5.26 2.67
N CYS A 65 25.61 -5.80 1.47
CA CYS A 65 24.65 -5.32 0.49
C CYS A 65 23.24 -5.74 0.89
N GLU A 66 22.34 -4.77 1.00
CA GLU A 66 20.92 -4.98 1.27
C GLU A 66 20.14 -4.68 0.01
N CYS A 67 19.60 -5.72 -0.62
CA CYS A 67 18.84 -5.63 -1.86
C CYS A 67 17.35 -5.75 -1.60
N CYS A 68 16.57 -4.84 -2.14
CA CYS A 68 15.12 -4.88 -2.11
C CYS A 68 14.58 -5.06 -3.54
N ASP A 69 14.07 -6.25 -3.86
CA ASP A 69 13.24 -6.47 -5.05
C ASP A 69 11.80 -6.12 -4.69
N ASN A 70 11.36 -4.91 -5.04
CA ASN A 70 10.05 -4.41 -4.65
C ASN A 70 8.91 -5.05 -5.44
N VAL A 71 8.75 -6.38 -5.30
CA VAL A 71 7.66 -7.16 -5.90
C VAL A 71 6.28 -6.67 -5.42
N ALA A 72 6.20 -6.09 -4.22
CA ALA A 72 4.96 -5.55 -3.67
C ALA A 72 4.39 -4.43 -4.55
N ASN A 73 5.24 -3.50 -4.98
CA ASN A 73 4.83 -2.43 -5.88
C ASN A 73 4.40 -2.97 -7.26
N GLU A 74 5.10 -3.96 -7.81
CA GLU A 74 4.68 -4.59 -9.07
C GLU A 74 3.29 -5.22 -8.96
N VAL A 75 2.99 -5.89 -7.85
CA VAL A 75 1.66 -6.45 -7.59
C VAL A 75 0.61 -5.35 -7.43
N ALA A 76 0.94 -4.27 -6.73
CA ALA A 76 0.03 -3.14 -6.51
C ALA A 76 -0.29 -2.44 -7.84
N GLU A 77 0.72 -2.08 -8.62
CA GLU A 77 0.57 -1.39 -9.92
C GLU A 77 -0.20 -2.24 -10.94
N PHE A 78 0.05 -3.56 -10.98
CA PHE A 78 -0.76 -4.46 -11.80
C PHE A 78 -2.25 -4.41 -11.42
N ASN A 79 -2.56 -4.51 -10.12
CA ASN A 79 -3.96 -4.49 -9.66
C ASN A 79 -4.62 -3.14 -9.93
N LEU A 80 -3.89 -2.03 -9.71
CA LEU A 80 -4.37 -0.68 -10.02
C LEU A 80 -4.68 -0.52 -11.51
N GLY A 81 -3.74 -0.89 -12.38
CA GLY A 81 -3.94 -0.80 -13.82
C GLY A 81 -5.05 -1.71 -14.32
N PHE A 82 -5.09 -2.97 -13.89
CA PHE A 82 -6.04 -3.95 -14.41
C PHE A 82 -7.48 -3.74 -13.92
N LYS A 83 -7.66 -3.45 -12.61
CA LYS A 83 -8.99 -3.39 -12.00
C LYS A 83 -9.58 -1.98 -12.00
N TRP A 84 -8.73 -0.95 -11.88
CA TRP A 84 -9.12 0.44 -11.67
C TRP A 84 -8.62 1.37 -12.79
N GLY A 85 -7.98 0.83 -13.82
CA GLY A 85 -7.43 1.61 -14.92
C GLY A 85 -8.47 2.39 -15.71
N ASN A 86 -9.72 1.91 -15.73
CA ASN A 86 -10.85 2.63 -16.28
C ASN A 86 -11.72 3.22 -15.14
N PRO A 87 -12.25 4.44 -15.30
CA PRO A 87 -13.15 5.03 -14.32
C PRO A 87 -14.43 4.23 -14.19
N ILE A 88 -14.96 4.16 -12.97
CA ILE A 88 -16.26 3.56 -12.69
C ILE A 88 -17.33 4.50 -13.23
N THR A 89 -18.07 4.05 -14.23
CA THR A 89 -19.22 4.77 -14.78
C THR A 89 -20.52 4.17 -14.25
N LEU A 90 -21.57 4.96 -14.25
CA LEU A 90 -22.90 4.51 -13.85
C LEU A 90 -23.74 4.28 -15.11
N VAL A 91 -24.47 3.18 -15.12
CA VAL A 91 -25.37 2.80 -16.22
C VAL A 91 -26.75 2.45 -15.65
N GLN A 92 -27.76 2.46 -16.50
CA GLN A 92 -29.10 2.04 -16.12
C GLN A 92 -29.11 0.56 -15.75
N ASN A 93 -29.85 0.23 -14.70
CA ASN A 93 -30.09 -1.15 -14.28
C ASN A 93 -31.36 -1.68 -14.95
N GLY A 94 -31.22 -2.77 -15.71
CA GLY A 94 -32.31 -3.41 -16.44
C GLY A 94 -32.29 -3.17 -17.97
N ASP A 95 -33.05 -3.98 -18.68
CA ASP A 95 -33.03 -4.05 -20.15
C ASP A 95 -33.98 -3.05 -20.84
N ASN A 96 -34.85 -2.37 -20.08
CA ASN A 96 -35.79 -1.40 -20.62
C ASN A 96 -35.13 -0.02 -20.71
N GLU A 97 -34.88 0.46 -21.91
CA GLU A 97 -34.39 1.82 -22.16
C GLU A 97 -35.46 2.85 -21.81
N ASP A 98 -35.26 3.56 -20.67
CA ASP A 98 -36.04 4.74 -20.33
C ASP A 98 -35.15 5.98 -20.57
N SER A 99 -35.58 6.81 -21.55
CA SER A 99 -34.83 8.01 -21.93
C SER A 99 -34.62 8.98 -20.78
N ASN A 100 -35.59 9.13 -19.88
CA ASN A 100 -35.47 10.02 -18.70
C ASN A 100 -34.44 9.49 -17.69
N LEU A 101 -34.37 8.17 -17.50
CA LEU A 101 -33.38 7.54 -16.63
C LEU A 101 -31.99 7.64 -17.24
N THR A 102 -31.87 7.47 -18.56
CA THR A 102 -30.57 7.60 -19.25
C THR A 102 -30.03 9.02 -19.13
N GLU A 103 -30.88 10.04 -19.30
CA GLU A 103 -30.51 11.45 -19.13
C GLU A 103 -30.09 11.76 -17.70
N ALA A 104 -30.85 11.31 -16.69
CA ALA A 104 -30.51 11.47 -15.29
C ALA A 104 -29.16 10.82 -14.91
N ILE A 105 -28.89 9.63 -15.46
CA ILE A 105 -27.62 8.92 -15.20
C ILE A 105 -26.45 9.62 -15.91
N ALA A 106 -26.65 10.15 -17.10
CA ALA A 106 -25.65 10.93 -17.82
C ALA A 106 -25.27 12.19 -17.01
N GLU A 107 -26.27 12.91 -16.49
CA GLU A 107 -26.05 14.07 -15.62
C GLU A 107 -25.34 13.67 -14.32
N LEU A 108 -25.71 12.54 -13.69
CA LEU A 108 -25.03 12.04 -12.50
C LEU A 108 -23.55 11.73 -12.78
N ASN A 109 -23.23 11.10 -13.91
CA ASN A 109 -21.84 10.87 -14.32
C ASN A 109 -21.10 12.19 -14.57
N SER A 110 -21.76 13.19 -15.16
CA SER A 110 -21.17 14.53 -15.34
C SER A 110 -20.85 15.22 -14.00
N CYS A 111 -21.73 15.08 -12.99
CA CYS A 111 -21.45 15.56 -11.64
C CYS A 111 -20.21 14.90 -11.02
N TYR A 112 -20.02 13.59 -11.21
CA TYR A 112 -18.79 12.91 -10.77
C TYR A 112 -17.56 13.43 -11.52
N GLU A 113 -17.66 13.65 -12.82
CA GLU A 113 -16.54 14.17 -13.62
C GLU A 113 -16.11 15.57 -13.19
N SER A 114 -17.07 16.47 -12.87
CA SER A 114 -16.78 17.82 -12.39
C SER A 114 -16.06 17.82 -11.02
N GLN A 115 -16.20 16.74 -10.24
CA GLN A 115 -15.47 16.54 -8.97
C GLN A 115 -14.12 15.84 -9.14
N ASN A 116 -13.59 15.71 -10.37
CA ASN A 116 -12.37 14.95 -10.67
C ASN A 116 -12.42 13.51 -10.16
N ALA A 117 -13.60 12.88 -10.23
CA ALA A 117 -13.80 11.54 -9.65
C ALA A 117 -12.84 10.49 -10.25
N ARG A 118 -12.41 10.65 -11.50
CA ARG A 118 -11.43 9.74 -12.14
C ARG A 118 -10.11 9.71 -11.37
N GLN A 119 -9.54 10.87 -11.04
CA GLN A 119 -8.31 10.98 -10.27
C GLN A 119 -8.51 10.49 -8.84
N LYS A 120 -9.58 10.91 -8.18
CA LYS A 120 -9.92 10.52 -6.80
C LYS A 120 -10.17 9.01 -6.69
N GLN A 121 -10.75 8.39 -7.70
CA GLN A 121 -10.91 6.93 -7.76
C GLN A 121 -9.57 6.18 -7.83
N GLN A 122 -8.54 6.72 -8.49
CA GLN A 122 -7.20 6.12 -8.48
C GLN A 122 -6.55 6.22 -7.09
N GLU A 123 -6.75 7.33 -6.38
CA GLU A 123 -6.31 7.47 -4.99
C GLU A 123 -7.03 6.48 -4.07
N LEU A 124 -8.35 6.38 -4.17
CA LEU A 124 -9.15 5.39 -3.44
C LEU A 124 -8.67 3.97 -3.73
N ALA A 125 -8.45 3.65 -5.02
CA ALA A 125 -7.98 2.35 -5.46
C ALA A 125 -6.63 1.99 -4.81
N ARG A 126 -5.70 2.95 -4.75
CA ARG A 126 -4.40 2.74 -4.10
C ARG A 126 -4.56 2.39 -2.62
N TYR A 127 -5.40 3.10 -1.89
CA TYR A 127 -5.69 2.77 -0.49
C TYR A 127 -6.35 1.40 -0.35
N VAL A 128 -7.29 1.06 -1.22
CA VAL A 128 -8.00 -0.23 -1.20
C VAL A 128 -7.07 -1.38 -1.56
N GLU A 129 -6.26 -1.26 -2.62
CA GLU A 129 -5.39 -2.36 -3.05
C GLU A 129 -4.20 -2.57 -2.10
N ILE A 130 -3.56 -1.51 -1.61
CA ILE A 130 -2.41 -1.62 -0.71
C ILE A 130 -2.87 -1.80 0.74
N GLY A 131 -3.70 -0.88 1.24
CA GLY A 131 -4.15 -0.85 2.62
C GLY A 131 -5.27 -1.82 2.95
N GLY A 132 -5.95 -2.39 1.96
CA GLY A 132 -7.11 -3.27 2.12
C GLY A 132 -8.43 -2.55 2.41
N VAL A 133 -8.40 -1.26 2.72
CA VAL A 133 -9.56 -0.39 2.97
C VAL A 133 -9.29 1.02 2.45
N GLY A 134 -10.34 1.70 2.01
CA GLY A 134 -10.33 3.11 1.61
C GLY A 134 -11.66 3.76 1.99
N TYR A 135 -11.70 5.07 2.03
CA TYR A 135 -12.89 5.81 2.47
C TYR A 135 -13.18 6.97 1.54
N VAL A 136 -14.48 7.18 1.31
CA VAL A 136 -14.99 8.31 0.52
C VAL A 136 -15.94 9.11 1.40
N LEU A 137 -15.79 10.43 1.39
CA LEU A 137 -16.71 11.38 2.01
C LEU A 137 -17.57 12.00 0.92
N ILE A 138 -18.88 11.99 1.14
CA ILE A 138 -19.87 12.67 0.30
C ILE A 138 -20.59 13.70 1.14
N ASP A 139 -20.64 14.93 0.65
CA ASP A 139 -21.41 16.00 1.32
C ASP A 139 -22.16 16.82 0.28
N VAL A 140 -23.05 17.67 0.73
CA VAL A 140 -23.75 18.65 -0.12
C VAL A 140 -22.77 19.74 -0.55
N ASN A 141 -22.72 20.06 -1.83
CA ASN A 141 -21.92 21.18 -2.29
C ASN A 141 -22.58 22.51 -1.93
N THR A 142 -22.03 23.18 -0.93
CA THR A 142 -22.50 24.48 -0.43
C THR A 142 -21.97 25.66 -1.25
N GLU A 143 -20.86 25.45 -1.98
CA GLU A 143 -20.17 26.44 -2.81
C GLU A 143 -20.46 26.23 -4.31
N TYR A 144 -21.69 25.79 -4.64
CA TYR A 144 -22.09 25.46 -5.99
C TYR A 144 -22.05 26.69 -6.91
N GLU A 145 -21.27 26.57 -7.97
CA GLU A 145 -21.29 27.45 -9.13
C GLU A 145 -21.98 26.77 -10.31
N GLY A 146 -22.67 27.52 -11.17
CA GLY A 146 -23.49 26.94 -12.25
C GLY A 146 -22.71 26.00 -13.17
N GLY A 147 -23.15 24.76 -13.28
CA GLY A 147 -22.53 23.70 -14.08
C GLY A 147 -21.62 22.74 -13.31
N GLU A 148 -21.48 22.92 -11.98
CA GLU A 148 -20.73 22.02 -11.12
C GLU A 148 -21.60 20.89 -10.55
N SER A 149 -20.98 20.03 -9.73
CA SER A 149 -21.67 18.96 -9.00
C SER A 149 -22.51 19.51 -7.85
N TYR A 150 -23.66 18.93 -7.60
CA TYR A 150 -24.54 19.23 -6.45
C TYR A 150 -24.03 18.62 -5.14
N PHE A 151 -23.00 17.78 -5.19
CA PHE A 151 -22.36 17.15 -4.04
C PHE A 151 -20.85 17.23 -4.15
N THR A 152 -20.15 17.11 -3.05
CA THR A 152 -18.71 16.93 -2.99
C THR A 152 -18.37 15.44 -2.93
N TYR A 153 -17.25 15.06 -3.50
CA TYR A 153 -16.72 13.70 -3.53
C TYR A 153 -15.24 13.73 -3.15
N ASP A 154 -14.89 13.29 -1.94
CA ASP A 154 -13.52 13.36 -1.44
C ASP A 154 -13.05 12.01 -0.92
N VAL A 155 -11.79 11.67 -1.22
CA VAL A 155 -11.14 10.47 -0.70
C VAL A 155 -10.43 10.81 0.59
N LEU A 156 -10.67 10.00 1.62
CA LEU A 156 -10.09 10.21 2.93
C LEU A 156 -8.97 9.19 3.18
N ASP A 157 -7.91 9.66 3.85
CA ASP A 157 -6.78 8.81 4.23
C ASP A 157 -7.24 7.73 5.24
N PRO A 158 -7.08 6.44 4.92
CA PRO A 158 -7.50 5.35 5.79
C PRO A 158 -6.69 5.25 7.09
N ARG A 159 -5.58 5.99 7.22
CA ARG A 159 -4.80 6.07 8.47
C ARG A 159 -5.46 6.98 9.50
N THR A 160 -6.35 7.85 9.06
CA THR A 160 -7.03 8.83 9.91
C THR A 160 -8.55 8.70 9.89
N THR A 161 -9.09 7.75 9.13
CA THR A 161 -10.53 7.56 8.94
C THR A 161 -10.94 6.16 9.38
N PHE A 162 -12.08 6.05 10.05
CA PHE A 162 -12.61 4.80 10.60
C PHE A 162 -14.13 4.75 10.57
N VAL A 163 -14.66 3.53 10.64
CA VAL A 163 -16.10 3.27 10.80
C VAL A 163 -16.34 2.31 11.96
N VAL A 164 -17.42 2.53 12.71
CA VAL A 164 -17.84 1.69 13.84
C VAL A 164 -19.19 1.05 13.52
N ARG A 165 -19.26 -0.26 13.70
CA ARG A 165 -20.43 -1.07 13.39
C ARG A 165 -21.12 -1.54 14.67
N SER A 166 -22.44 -1.61 14.65
CA SER A 166 -23.21 -2.10 15.78
C SER A 166 -23.41 -3.61 15.72
N THR A 167 -23.08 -4.32 16.80
CA THR A 167 -23.40 -5.74 16.96
C THR A 167 -24.84 -5.99 17.43
N ALA A 168 -25.55 -4.92 17.82
CA ALA A 168 -26.96 -5.01 18.18
C ALA A 168 -27.90 -5.32 17.00
N TYR A 169 -27.38 -5.15 15.76
CA TYR A 169 -28.10 -5.48 14.52
C TYR A 169 -27.42 -6.65 13.82
N SER A 170 -28.23 -7.56 13.29
CA SER A 170 -27.74 -8.75 12.58
C SER A 170 -26.92 -8.42 11.32
N ASP A 171 -27.21 -7.30 10.66
CA ASP A 171 -26.50 -6.80 9.49
C ASP A 171 -25.20 -6.04 9.84
N LYS A 172 -24.91 -5.87 11.14
CA LYS A 172 -23.70 -5.17 11.64
C LYS A 172 -23.48 -3.83 10.93
N ARG A 173 -24.58 -3.06 10.77
CA ARG A 173 -24.55 -1.78 10.07
C ARG A 173 -23.62 -0.77 10.73
N VAL A 174 -23.08 0.14 9.92
CA VAL A 174 -22.31 1.28 10.40
C VAL A 174 -23.24 2.22 11.15
N ILE A 175 -22.85 2.63 12.35
CA ILE A 175 -23.60 3.59 13.20
C ILE A 175 -22.80 4.85 13.51
N LEU A 176 -21.48 4.81 13.33
CA LEU A 176 -20.58 5.94 13.50
C LEU A 176 -19.48 5.83 12.43
N ALA A 177 -19.15 6.95 11.81
CA ALA A 177 -17.96 7.09 11.01
C ALA A 177 -17.24 8.37 11.40
N GLY A 178 -15.93 8.37 11.38
CA GLY A 178 -15.14 9.53 11.77
C GLY A 178 -13.82 9.63 11.03
N THR A 179 -13.38 10.86 10.92
CA THR A 179 -12.03 11.19 10.47
C THR A 179 -11.39 12.16 11.45
N TYR A 180 -10.07 12.23 11.50
CA TYR A 180 -9.38 13.16 12.35
C TYR A 180 -8.16 13.78 11.70
N ILE A 181 -7.85 14.99 12.13
CA ILE A 181 -6.62 15.69 11.80
C ILE A 181 -5.75 15.72 13.06
N LYS A 182 -4.48 15.39 12.91
CA LYS A 182 -3.51 15.46 14.01
C LYS A 182 -2.70 16.77 13.88
N ASP A 183 -2.78 17.60 14.88
CA ASP A 183 -1.92 18.78 14.96
C ASP A 183 -0.46 18.38 15.19
N LYS A 184 0.43 18.87 14.34
CA LYS A 184 1.86 18.55 14.38
C LYS A 184 2.57 19.08 15.64
N TYR A 185 2.09 20.18 16.21
CA TYR A 185 2.75 20.87 17.32
C TYR A 185 2.27 20.38 18.69
N SER A 186 0.97 20.29 18.88
CA SER A 186 0.37 19.87 20.15
C SER A 186 0.18 18.36 20.26
N GLY A 187 0.17 17.64 19.12
CA GLY A 187 -0.21 16.24 19.04
C GLY A 187 -1.70 16.00 19.26
N ALA A 188 -2.50 17.05 19.42
CA ALA A 188 -3.94 16.97 19.56
C ALA A 188 -4.59 16.37 18.30
N ARG A 189 -5.66 15.62 18.50
CA ARG A 189 -6.48 15.08 17.41
C ARG A 189 -7.84 15.78 17.42
N TYR A 190 -8.21 16.26 16.25
CA TYR A 190 -9.51 16.90 16.00
C TYR A 190 -10.36 15.93 15.19
N TYR A 191 -11.38 15.37 15.83
CA TYR A 191 -12.26 14.37 15.22
C TYR A 191 -13.52 15.06 14.69
N THR A 192 -13.87 14.74 13.44
CA THR A 192 -15.20 14.97 12.88
C THR A 192 -15.87 13.62 12.73
N CYS A 193 -16.92 13.38 13.52
CA CYS A 193 -17.63 12.12 13.60
C CYS A 193 -19.07 12.29 13.13
N PHE A 194 -19.54 11.38 12.31
CA PHE A 194 -20.87 11.37 11.74
C PHE A 194 -21.67 10.17 12.23
N THR A 195 -22.82 10.44 12.75
CA THR A 195 -23.90 9.46 12.91
C THR A 195 -24.95 9.70 11.81
N LYS A 196 -26.01 8.93 11.83
CA LYS A 196 -27.13 9.16 10.89
C LYS A 196 -27.73 10.56 11.04
N ASP A 197 -27.89 11.04 12.26
CA ASP A 197 -28.68 12.25 12.56
C ASP A 197 -27.85 13.41 13.11
N VAL A 198 -26.62 13.16 13.58
CA VAL A 198 -25.79 14.18 14.22
C VAL A 198 -24.34 14.10 13.72
N ARG A 199 -23.75 15.27 13.44
CA ARG A 199 -22.32 15.51 13.25
C ARG A 199 -21.72 15.98 14.56
N TYR A 200 -20.68 15.33 15.03
CA TYR A 200 -19.96 15.70 16.26
C TYR A 200 -18.55 16.17 15.92
N GLU A 201 -18.15 17.28 16.54
CA GLU A 201 -16.75 17.70 16.56
C GLU A 201 -16.18 17.47 17.96
N ILE A 202 -15.10 16.70 18.04
CA ILE A 202 -14.52 16.24 19.30
C ILE A 202 -13.02 16.47 19.24
N THR A 203 -12.46 17.08 20.27
CA THR A 203 -11.02 17.31 20.38
C THR A 203 -10.43 16.42 21.47
N ASP A 204 -9.35 15.70 21.11
CA ASP A 204 -8.49 15.00 22.05
C ASP A 204 -7.13 15.69 22.07
N GLY A 205 -6.78 16.33 23.16
CA GLY A 205 -5.53 17.08 23.24
C GLY A 205 -5.13 17.51 24.63
N ILE A 206 -3.88 17.86 24.77
CA ILE A 206 -3.28 18.36 26.00
C ILE A 206 -3.71 19.84 26.17
N LYS A 207 -4.41 20.16 27.24
CA LYS A 207 -4.62 21.54 27.66
C LYS A 207 -3.27 22.11 28.11
N ILE A 208 -2.62 22.92 27.31
CA ILE A 208 -1.49 23.74 27.76
C ILE A 208 -2.07 24.89 28.58
N THR A 209 -2.17 24.70 29.88
CA THR A 209 -2.49 25.78 30.80
C THR A 209 -1.13 26.30 31.32
N ASN A 210 -0.78 27.53 30.85
CA ASN A 210 0.29 28.36 31.40
C ASN A 210 1.55 27.63 31.92
N GLY A 211 2.36 27.07 31.01
CA GLY A 211 3.79 26.82 31.27
C GLY A 211 4.17 25.74 32.25
N GLN A 212 3.24 25.08 32.91
CA GLN A 212 3.52 24.00 33.87
C GLN A 212 2.61 22.80 33.67
N GLU A 213 3.27 21.64 33.61
CA GLU A 213 2.84 20.26 33.52
C GLU A 213 2.63 19.72 32.09
N LYS A 214 3.61 18.93 31.70
CA LYS A 214 3.41 17.80 30.78
C LYS A 214 2.46 16.80 31.45
N GLY A 215 1.19 17.14 31.54
CA GLY A 215 0.15 16.28 32.07
C GLY A 215 -0.10 15.13 31.11
N LYS A 216 -0.27 13.93 31.66
CA LYS A 216 -0.75 12.73 30.96
C LYS A 216 -1.94 13.10 30.09
N THR A 217 -1.92 12.64 28.83
CA THR A 217 -3.02 12.76 27.87
C THR A 217 -4.32 12.34 28.53
N LYS A 218 -5.07 13.28 29.04
CA LYS A 218 -6.46 13.05 29.40
C LYS A 218 -7.26 13.31 28.14
N TRP A 219 -8.11 12.38 27.75
CA TRP A 219 -9.19 12.65 26.82
C TRP A 219 -10.00 13.81 27.39
N GLY A 220 -9.56 15.01 27.05
CA GLY A 220 -10.10 16.25 27.59
C GLY A 220 -11.05 16.85 26.58
N PHE A 221 -12.32 16.56 26.77
CA PHE A 221 -13.40 17.09 25.96
C PHE A 221 -13.62 18.53 26.30
N LEU A 222 -13.01 19.42 25.55
CA LEU A 222 -13.16 20.82 25.79
C LEU A 222 -14.38 21.42 25.10
N GLU A 223 -14.75 20.93 23.95
CA GLU A 223 -15.95 21.38 23.25
C GLU A 223 -16.50 20.23 22.41
N ARG A 224 -17.73 19.93 22.67
CA ARG A 224 -18.55 18.99 21.94
C ARG A 224 -19.66 19.81 21.30
N SER A 225 -19.52 20.15 20.04
CA SER A 225 -20.63 20.62 19.24
C SER A 225 -21.30 19.43 18.56
N GLY A 226 -22.60 19.28 18.73
CA GLY A 226 -23.42 18.39 17.95
C GLY A 226 -24.29 19.22 17.03
N GLU A 227 -24.09 19.10 15.73
CA GLU A 227 -24.94 19.70 14.71
C GLU A 227 -25.81 18.64 14.05
N GLU A 228 -26.98 19.01 13.56
CA GLU A 228 -27.81 18.10 12.82
C GLU A 228 -27.11 17.67 11.53
N ASN A 229 -27.13 16.38 11.23
CA ASN A 229 -26.66 15.85 9.96
C ASN A 229 -27.82 15.88 8.94
N PRO A 230 -27.84 16.85 8.01
CA PRO A 230 -28.95 17.02 7.10
C PRO A 230 -29.13 15.88 6.11
N LEU A 231 -28.09 15.10 5.88
CA LEU A 231 -28.14 13.93 5.01
C LEU A 231 -28.98 12.79 5.56
N HIS A 232 -29.22 12.74 6.88
CA HIS A 232 -29.81 11.60 7.59
C HIS A 232 -29.20 10.25 7.19
N LYS A 233 -27.93 10.28 6.80
CA LYS A 233 -27.08 9.15 6.42
C LYS A 233 -25.66 9.43 6.88
N ILE A 234 -24.89 8.37 7.08
CA ILE A 234 -23.47 8.51 7.34
C ILE A 234 -22.77 8.85 6.02
N PRO A 235 -22.07 10.00 5.93
CA PRO A 235 -21.50 10.48 4.67
C PRO A 235 -20.17 9.80 4.30
N ILE A 236 -19.54 9.07 5.24
CA ILE A 236 -18.28 8.35 5.00
C ILE A 236 -18.61 6.91 4.63
N ILE A 237 -18.20 6.50 3.44
CA ILE A 237 -18.41 5.17 2.89
C ILE A 237 -17.08 4.40 2.92
N GLU A 238 -17.08 3.20 3.50
CA GLU A 238 -15.94 2.31 3.54
C GLU A 238 -15.92 1.44 2.29
N TYR A 239 -14.80 1.47 1.57
CA TYR A 239 -14.46 0.53 0.51
C TYR A 239 -13.51 -0.52 1.05
N THR A 240 -13.83 -1.79 0.85
CA THR A 240 -12.97 -2.89 1.27
C THR A 240 -12.55 -3.72 0.06
N ARG A 241 -11.28 -4.14 0.02
CA ARG A 241 -10.78 -5.02 -1.03
C ARG A 241 -11.34 -6.43 -0.91
N SER A 242 -11.46 -6.92 0.30
CA SER A 242 -11.92 -8.27 0.64
C SER A 242 -12.63 -8.27 2.00
N TYR A 243 -13.31 -9.36 2.34
CA TYR A 243 -13.99 -9.48 3.64
C TYR A 243 -13.02 -9.43 4.84
N ASP A 244 -11.78 -9.90 4.67
CA ASP A 244 -10.70 -9.86 5.66
C ASP A 244 -9.91 -8.55 5.63
N ARG A 245 -10.25 -7.61 4.73
CA ARG A 245 -9.64 -6.28 4.64
C ARG A 245 -8.12 -6.32 4.51
N MET A 246 -7.63 -7.24 3.69
CA MET A 246 -6.20 -7.42 3.42
C MET A 246 -5.82 -6.73 2.11
N GLY A 247 -4.59 -6.19 2.08
CA GLY A 247 -3.97 -5.67 0.85
C GLY A 247 -3.67 -6.76 -0.18
N CYS A 248 -3.36 -6.35 -1.43
CA CYS A 248 -3.19 -7.27 -2.56
C CYS A 248 -1.96 -8.19 -2.43
N PHE A 249 -0.91 -7.75 -1.76
CA PHE A 249 0.33 -8.51 -1.52
C PHE A 249 0.51 -8.95 -0.06
N GLU A 250 -0.34 -8.51 0.86
CA GLU A 250 -0.14 -8.67 2.31
C GLU A 250 0.08 -10.13 2.74
N ARG A 251 -0.54 -11.10 2.06
CA ARG A 251 -0.37 -12.53 2.34
C ARG A 251 0.99 -13.09 1.94
N GLN A 252 1.73 -12.38 1.10
CA GLN A 252 3.01 -12.84 0.55
C GLN A 252 4.21 -12.07 1.13
N ILE A 253 4.02 -11.20 2.12
CA ILE A 253 5.10 -10.39 2.72
C ILE A 253 6.25 -11.27 3.20
N SER A 254 5.97 -12.38 3.89
CA SER A 254 7.03 -13.26 4.39
C SER A 254 7.86 -13.91 3.27
N GLU A 255 7.23 -14.21 2.12
CA GLU A 255 7.94 -14.75 0.96
C GLU A 255 8.74 -13.65 0.24
N MET A 256 8.23 -12.42 0.22
CA MET A 256 8.94 -11.25 -0.31
C MET A 256 10.15 -10.91 0.55
N ASP A 257 10.02 -10.95 1.88
CA ASP A 257 11.14 -10.76 2.80
C ASP A 257 12.23 -11.83 2.60
N ASN A 258 11.84 -13.09 2.43
CA ASN A 258 12.77 -14.19 2.13
C ASN A 258 13.44 -14.01 0.76
N LEU A 259 12.73 -13.52 -0.25
CA LEU A 259 13.29 -13.23 -1.56
C LEU A 259 14.35 -12.13 -1.47
N ASN A 260 14.06 -11.03 -0.77
CA ASN A 260 15.01 -9.94 -0.55
C ASN A 260 16.28 -10.43 0.18
N LEU A 261 16.13 -11.28 1.19
CA LEU A 261 17.25 -11.87 1.90
C LEU A 261 18.10 -12.74 0.96
N LEU A 262 17.46 -13.58 0.13
CA LEU A 262 18.16 -14.46 -0.83
C LEU A 262 18.94 -13.66 -1.87
N ILE A 263 18.37 -12.56 -2.38
CA ILE A 263 19.03 -11.67 -3.33
C ILE A 263 20.23 -10.97 -2.66
N SER A 264 20.05 -10.50 -1.43
CA SER A 264 21.12 -9.85 -0.67
C SER A 264 22.28 -10.81 -0.39
N ASP A 265 21.99 -12.05 0.04
CA ASP A 265 22.99 -13.07 0.29
C ASP A 265 23.72 -13.45 -0.99
N PHE A 266 22.99 -13.60 -2.11
CA PHE A 266 23.61 -13.87 -3.41
C PHE A 266 24.56 -12.74 -3.84
N THR A 267 24.18 -11.49 -3.66
CA THR A 267 25.02 -10.33 -4.00
C THR A 267 26.27 -10.29 -3.12
N ASN A 268 26.11 -10.53 -1.83
CA ASN A 268 27.21 -10.57 -0.86
C ASN A 268 28.18 -11.73 -1.15
N ASP A 269 27.65 -12.89 -1.56
CA ASP A 269 28.48 -14.04 -1.96
C ASP A 269 29.31 -13.77 -3.21
N VAL A 270 28.71 -13.10 -4.20
CA VAL A 270 29.45 -12.67 -5.41
C VAL A 270 30.56 -11.70 -5.04
N GLU A 271 30.29 -10.72 -4.17
CA GLU A 271 31.28 -9.76 -3.73
C GLU A 271 32.41 -10.43 -2.92
N GLN A 272 32.05 -11.33 -2.01
CA GLN A 272 33.01 -12.09 -1.22
C GLN A 272 33.92 -12.96 -2.09
N ASN A 273 33.38 -13.59 -3.13
CA ASN A 273 34.18 -14.42 -4.06
C ASN A 273 35.10 -13.59 -4.96
N THR A 274 34.70 -12.37 -5.33
CA THR A 274 35.59 -11.45 -6.08
C THR A 274 36.73 -10.92 -5.23
N GLN A 275 36.56 -10.88 -3.90
CA GLN A 275 37.57 -10.48 -2.90
C GLN A 275 38.23 -11.70 -2.23
N ALA A 276 38.30 -12.85 -2.92
CA ALA A 276 38.81 -14.10 -2.40
C ALA A 276 40.19 -13.97 -1.76
N VAL A 277 40.40 -14.67 -0.65
CA VAL A 277 41.69 -14.81 -0.03
C VAL A 277 42.57 -15.72 -0.88
N TRP A 278 43.79 -15.32 -1.09
CA TRP A 278 44.77 -16.15 -1.82
C TRP A 278 45.43 -17.15 -0.86
N HIS A 279 45.32 -18.40 -1.21
CA HIS A 279 46.07 -19.48 -0.59
C HIS A 279 47.42 -19.61 -1.30
N THR A 280 48.47 -19.56 -0.51
CA THR A 280 49.83 -19.72 -1.00
C THR A 280 50.55 -20.78 -0.21
N ASN A 281 51.18 -21.71 -0.88
CA ASN A 281 51.99 -22.73 -0.28
C ASN A 281 53.36 -22.79 -0.96
N ASP A 282 54.39 -22.75 -0.15
CA ASP A 282 55.82 -22.86 -0.61
C ASP A 282 56.21 -21.78 -1.63
N VAL A 283 55.77 -20.53 -1.38
CA VAL A 283 55.95 -19.37 -2.27
C VAL A 283 56.78 -18.30 -1.58
N ASP A 284 57.83 -17.86 -2.25
CA ASP A 284 58.58 -16.67 -1.88
C ASP A 284 58.08 -15.47 -2.69
N PHE A 285 57.58 -14.44 -1.99
CA PHE A 285 57.09 -13.23 -2.64
C PHE A 285 58.14 -12.13 -2.69
N PRO A 286 58.18 -11.35 -3.77
CA PRO A 286 59.04 -10.19 -3.82
C PRO A 286 58.69 -9.19 -2.71
N VAL A 287 59.70 -8.72 -2.00
CA VAL A 287 59.57 -7.74 -0.91
C VAL A 287 59.98 -6.36 -1.40
N GLU A 288 59.19 -5.36 -1.03
CA GLU A 288 59.56 -3.94 -1.17
C GLU A 288 60.04 -3.40 0.16
N GLN A 289 61.15 -2.66 0.13
CA GLN A 289 61.68 -1.99 1.32
C GLN A 289 60.98 -0.63 1.47
N GLU A 290 60.24 -0.47 2.51
CA GLU A 290 59.59 0.81 2.91
C GLU A 290 60.46 1.46 4.02
N THR A 291 60.99 2.64 3.69
CA THR A 291 61.78 3.41 4.64
C THR A 291 60.83 4.41 5.37
N THR A 292 60.56 4.20 6.62
CA THR A 292 59.84 5.15 7.48
C THR A 292 60.85 5.92 8.36
N ILE A 293 60.68 7.24 8.42
CA ILE A 293 61.50 8.09 9.29
C ILE A 293 60.63 8.39 10.53
N ASP A 294 61.07 7.93 11.68
CA ASP A 294 60.44 8.23 12.97
C ASP A 294 60.66 9.72 13.34
N ASP A 295 59.85 10.25 14.22
CA ASP A 295 59.92 11.64 14.70
C ASP A 295 61.31 12.04 15.30
N ASP A 296 62.13 11.05 15.64
CA ASP A 296 63.50 11.18 16.12
C ASP A 296 64.57 11.26 15.00
N GLY A 297 64.12 11.22 13.73
CA GLY A 297 65.01 11.19 12.58
C GLY A 297 65.66 9.84 12.28
N THR A 298 65.30 8.77 13.00
CA THR A 298 65.82 7.42 12.80
C THR A 298 65.13 6.76 11.61
N GLN A 299 65.87 6.33 10.61
CA GLN A 299 65.37 5.57 9.48
C GLN A 299 65.15 4.12 9.90
N ARG A 300 63.89 3.67 9.83
CA ARG A 300 63.54 2.25 9.93
C ARG A 300 63.19 1.71 8.53
N ILE A 301 63.91 0.68 8.13
CA ILE A 301 63.62 -0.07 6.91
C ILE A 301 62.75 -1.25 7.30
N SER A 302 61.51 -1.27 6.85
CA SER A 302 60.59 -2.40 6.98
C SER A 302 60.41 -3.08 5.63
N GLU A 303 60.46 -4.40 5.64
CA GLU A 303 60.18 -5.21 4.48
C GLU A 303 58.67 -5.50 4.41
N LYS A 304 58.04 -5.12 3.31
CA LYS A 304 56.66 -5.36 3.08
C LYS A 304 56.47 -6.23 1.85
N VAL A 305 55.69 -7.28 1.93
CA VAL A 305 55.36 -8.12 0.82
C VAL A 305 54.66 -7.28 -0.26
N ARG A 306 55.21 -7.26 -1.44
CA ARG A 306 54.63 -6.55 -2.58
C ARG A 306 53.33 -7.22 -3.01
N LYS A 307 52.21 -6.48 -2.94
CA LYS A 307 50.93 -6.93 -3.46
C LYS A 307 50.88 -6.64 -4.96
N PRO A 308 50.58 -7.63 -5.83
CA PRO A 308 50.48 -7.40 -7.27
C PRO A 308 49.29 -6.45 -7.54
N LYS A 309 49.48 -5.53 -8.48
CA LYS A 309 48.40 -4.67 -8.97
C LYS A 309 47.62 -5.39 -10.06
N SER A 310 46.37 -4.97 -10.26
CA SER A 310 45.52 -5.51 -11.34
C SER A 310 46.22 -5.38 -12.70
N GLY A 311 46.39 -6.50 -13.42
CA GLY A 311 47.06 -6.58 -14.71
C GLY A 311 48.59 -6.81 -14.65
N GLU A 312 49.18 -6.92 -13.46
CA GLU A 312 50.59 -7.28 -13.30
C GLU A 312 50.83 -8.80 -13.31
N TRP A 313 51.99 -9.22 -13.80
CA TRP A 313 52.42 -10.61 -13.71
C TRP A 313 52.89 -10.91 -12.30
N LEU A 314 52.27 -11.91 -11.62
CA LEU A 314 52.76 -12.41 -10.36
C LEU A 314 53.86 -13.43 -10.61
N GLN A 315 55.10 -13.06 -10.31
CA GLN A 315 56.24 -13.96 -10.37
C GLN A 315 56.50 -14.53 -8.97
N THR A 316 56.46 -15.84 -8.84
CA THR A 316 56.68 -16.55 -7.58
C THR A 316 57.86 -17.47 -7.72
N TYR A 317 58.58 -17.67 -6.61
CA TYR A 317 59.75 -18.58 -6.53
C TYR A 317 59.43 -19.67 -5.49
N SER A 318 59.99 -20.87 -5.70
CA SER A 318 59.87 -21.91 -4.67
C SER A 318 60.84 -21.63 -3.53
N ALA A 319 60.33 -21.69 -2.29
CA ALA A 319 61.15 -21.49 -1.09
C ALA A 319 62.12 -22.68 -0.82
N GLU A 320 61.81 -23.86 -1.33
CA GLU A 320 62.65 -25.04 -1.25
C GLU A 320 62.88 -25.70 -2.62
N ASN A 321 64.13 -26.11 -2.89
CA ASN A 321 64.49 -26.80 -4.13
C ASN A 321 63.69 -28.13 -4.27
N GLY A 322 62.87 -28.20 -5.36
CA GLY A 322 62.17 -29.40 -5.72
C GLY A 322 60.65 -29.44 -5.41
N LYS A 323 60.11 -28.37 -4.77
CA LYS A 323 58.67 -28.21 -4.60
C LYS A 323 58.06 -27.23 -5.60
N THR A 324 56.83 -27.47 -5.99
CA THR A 324 56.12 -26.58 -6.93
C THR A 324 55.33 -25.56 -6.10
N PRO A 325 55.61 -24.23 -6.30
CA PRO A 325 54.84 -23.21 -5.59
C PRO A 325 53.37 -23.23 -6.03
N ILE A 326 52.46 -23.15 -5.11
CA ILE A 326 51.04 -23.09 -5.34
C ILE A 326 50.54 -21.70 -4.96
N VAL A 327 49.88 -21.04 -5.88
CA VAL A 327 49.16 -19.77 -5.64
C VAL A 327 47.78 -19.93 -6.27
N GLU A 328 46.78 -20.03 -5.42
CA GLU A 328 45.40 -20.22 -5.84
C GLU A 328 44.44 -19.37 -5.03
N PRO A 329 43.40 -18.80 -5.63
CA PRO A 329 42.37 -18.13 -4.86
C PRO A 329 41.55 -19.18 -4.09
N LEU A 330 41.32 -18.94 -2.78
CA LEU A 330 40.40 -19.70 -1.99
C LEU A 330 38.97 -19.28 -2.43
N THR A 331 38.49 -19.91 -3.49
CA THR A 331 37.12 -19.67 -3.97
C THR A 331 36.23 -20.85 -3.61
N ILE A 332 35.03 -20.54 -3.15
CA ILE A 332 33.99 -21.55 -2.94
C ILE A 332 33.27 -21.70 -4.30
N ASN A 333 33.14 -22.94 -4.75
CA ASN A 333 32.48 -23.22 -6.03
C ASN A 333 30.95 -23.17 -5.81
N TYR A 334 30.34 -22.00 -6.01
CA TYR A 334 28.89 -21.83 -5.93
C TYR A 334 28.21 -22.11 -7.28
N ASP A 335 27.04 -22.73 -7.23
CA ASP A 335 26.14 -22.84 -8.38
C ASP A 335 25.34 -21.53 -8.56
N TYR A 336 25.96 -20.51 -9.14
CA TYR A 336 25.31 -19.23 -9.41
C TYR A 336 24.09 -19.37 -10.33
N THR A 337 24.12 -20.32 -11.27
CA THR A 337 23.00 -20.54 -12.19
C THR A 337 21.81 -21.12 -11.46
N GLY A 338 22.03 -22.13 -10.60
CA GLY A 338 20.97 -22.69 -9.75
C GLY A 338 20.39 -21.65 -8.80
N MET A 339 21.22 -20.76 -8.25
CA MET A 339 20.78 -19.71 -7.35
C MET A 339 19.93 -18.64 -8.06
N LEU A 340 20.34 -18.19 -9.24
CA LEU A 340 19.54 -17.27 -10.08
C LEU A 340 18.19 -17.91 -10.48
N ASN A 341 18.18 -19.18 -10.86
CA ASN A 341 16.96 -19.89 -11.18
C ASN A 341 16.02 -20.00 -9.97
N ASN A 342 16.55 -20.20 -8.77
CA ASN A 342 15.78 -20.23 -7.54
C ASN A 342 15.15 -18.85 -7.24
N ILE A 343 15.92 -17.77 -7.36
CA ILE A 343 15.43 -16.38 -7.19
C ILE A 343 14.29 -16.10 -8.17
N GLN A 344 14.49 -16.40 -9.45
CA GLN A 344 13.48 -16.18 -10.48
C GLN A 344 12.21 -17.03 -10.25
N SER A 345 12.37 -18.30 -9.89
CA SER A 345 11.25 -19.20 -9.56
C SER A 345 10.44 -18.69 -8.37
N ARG A 346 11.09 -18.25 -7.29
CA ARG A 346 10.40 -17.70 -6.11
C ARG A 346 9.65 -16.42 -6.45
N ARG A 347 10.28 -15.52 -7.20
CA ARG A 347 9.63 -14.29 -7.68
C ARG A 347 8.37 -14.59 -8.49
N GLN A 348 8.46 -15.54 -9.42
CA GLN A 348 7.30 -15.97 -10.23
C GLN A 348 6.19 -16.59 -9.37
N ILE A 349 6.53 -17.40 -8.38
CA ILE A 349 5.55 -18.00 -7.43
C ILE A 349 4.83 -16.91 -6.63
N ILE A 350 5.54 -15.87 -6.16
CA ILE A 350 4.94 -14.75 -5.44
C ILE A 350 3.93 -14.02 -6.34
N LEU A 351 4.34 -13.65 -7.56
CA LEU A 351 3.47 -12.99 -8.53
C LEU A 351 2.22 -13.83 -8.85
N GLN A 352 2.39 -15.14 -9.07
CA GLN A 352 1.28 -16.06 -9.32
C GLN A 352 0.31 -16.14 -8.14
N LYS A 353 0.81 -16.24 -6.91
CA LYS A 353 -0.02 -16.24 -5.69
C LYS A 353 -0.77 -14.91 -5.48
N CYS A 354 -0.25 -13.81 -6.02
CA CYS A 354 -0.89 -12.50 -6.05
C CYS A 354 -1.81 -12.29 -7.27
N ASN A 355 -2.01 -13.32 -8.08
CA ASN A 355 -2.81 -13.30 -9.32
C ASN A 355 -2.28 -12.29 -10.37
N VAL A 356 -0.97 -12.08 -10.41
CA VAL A 356 -0.32 -11.31 -11.46
C VAL A 356 0.06 -12.26 -12.60
N PRO A 357 -0.40 -12.01 -13.84
CA PRO A 357 -0.07 -12.86 -14.99
C PRO A 357 1.43 -12.86 -15.27
N GLN A 358 1.96 -14.02 -15.67
CA GLN A 358 3.36 -14.15 -16.06
C GLN A 358 3.55 -13.65 -17.49
N ARG A 359 4.64 -12.93 -17.72
CA ARG A 359 5.10 -12.57 -19.06
C ARG A 359 5.86 -13.75 -19.64
N ASN A 360 5.28 -14.46 -20.63
CA ASN A 360 5.97 -15.49 -21.38
C ASN A 360 6.33 -14.95 -22.77
N ASP A 361 7.60 -14.67 -22.97
CA ASP A 361 8.12 -14.21 -24.28
C ASP A 361 8.17 -15.31 -25.34
N ASN A 362 7.94 -16.59 -24.96
CA ASN A 362 8.05 -17.77 -25.83
C ASN A 362 6.72 -18.26 -26.42
N SER A 363 5.75 -17.40 -26.62
CA SER A 363 4.38 -17.79 -27.03
C SER A 363 4.18 -17.94 -28.54
N GLY A 364 5.18 -18.30 -29.30
CA GLY A 364 5.06 -18.59 -30.71
C GLY A 364 4.11 -19.77 -30.99
N GLY A 365 2.93 -19.52 -31.53
CA GLY A 365 2.05 -20.55 -32.12
C GLY A 365 0.86 -21.05 -31.31
N SER A 366 0.56 -20.50 -30.13
CA SER A 366 -0.61 -20.87 -29.33
C SER A 366 -1.82 -19.97 -29.64
N THR A 367 -3.04 -20.54 -29.56
CA THR A 367 -4.28 -19.76 -29.65
C THR A 367 -4.42 -18.82 -28.46
N GLY A 368 -5.02 -17.64 -28.64
CA GLY A 368 -5.13 -16.60 -27.60
C GLY A 368 -5.75 -17.09 -26.28
N VAL A 369 -6.69 -18.04 -26.32
CA VAL A 369 -7.32 -18.65 -25.14
C VAL A 369 -6.32 -19.55 -24.38
N ALA A 370 -5.59 -20.42 -25.10
CA ALA A 370 -4.59 -21.29 -24.47
C ALA A 370 -3.44 -20.48 -23.85
N MET A 371 -3.06 -19.37 -24.45
CA MET A 371 -2.09 -18.44 -23.90
C MET A 371 -2.61 -17.74 -22.64
N SER A 372 -3.86 -17.28 -22.63
CA SER A 372 -4.50 -16.64 -21.47
C SER A 372 -4.48 -17.56 -20.25
N ASP A 373 -4.81 -18.84 -20.42
CA ASP A 373 -4.80 -19.81 -19.34
C ASP A 373 -3.38 -20.17 -18.87
N ALA A 374 -2.45 -20.35 -19.80
CA ALA A 374 -1.06 -20.68 -19.48
C ALA A 374 -0.31 -19.55 -18.76
N THR A 375 -0.68 -18.27 -19.02
CA THR A 375 -0.03 -17.10 -18.45
C THR A 375 -0.68 -16.59 -17.16
N GLY A 376 -1.81 -17.14 -16.73
CA GLY A 376 -2.51 -16.79 -15.47
C GLY A 376 -3.53 -15.66 -15.59
N TRP A 377 -3.86 -15.17 -16.79
CA TRP A 377 -4.89 -14.15 -17.00
C TRP A 377 -6.28 -14.58 -16.55
N SER A 378 -6.64 -15.83 -16.74
CA SER A 378 -7.90 -16.42 -16.27
C SER A 378 -8.05 -16.33 -14.75
N GLN A 379 -6.94 -16.54 -14.00
CA GLN A 379 -6.91 -16.40 -12.54
C GLN A 379 -7.05 -14.92 -12.13
N ALA A 380 -6.36 -14.01 -12.82
CA ALA A 380 -6.46 -12.58 -12.58
C ALA A 380 -7.88 -12.05 -12.81
N GLU A 381 -8.54 -12.48 -13.88
CA GLU A 381 -9.93 -12.14 -14.17
C GLU A 381 -10.90 -12.66 -13.11
N THR A 382 -10.72 -13.90 -12.68
CA THR A 382 -11.54 -14.51 -11.61
C THR A 382 -11.39 -13.76 -10.29
N ALA A 383 -10.15 -13.40 -9.92
CA ALA A 383 -9.88 -12.63 -8.72
C ALA A 383 -10.48 -11.22 -8.79
N ALA A 384 -10.36 -10.55 -9.95
CA ALA A 384 -10.95 -9.25 -10.19
C ALA A 384 -12.48 -9.29 -10.17
N ALA A 385 -13.10 -10.34 -10.71
CA ALA A 385 -14.56 -10.51 -10.69
C ALA A 385 -15.09 -10.66 -9.25
N LYS A 386 -14.40 -11.41 -8.40
CA LYS A 386 -14.76 -11.56 -6.97
C LYS A 386 -14.67 -10.22 -6.23
N GLN A 387 -13.61 -9.45 -6.47
CA GLN A 387 -13.45 -8.13 -5.84
C GLN A 387 -14.48 -7.14 -6.35
N GLN A 388 -14.83 -7.18 -7.64
CA GLN A 388 -15.84 -6.31 -8.25
C GLN A 388 -17.18 -6.41 -7.52
N LEU A 389 -17.61 -7.60 -7.10
CA LEU A 389 -18.86 -7.76 -6.35
C LEU A 389 -18.86 -6.96 -5.04
N ILE A 390 -17.71 -6.88 -4.36
CA ILE A 390 -17.56 -6.09 -3.14
C ILE A 390 -17.56 -4.59 -3.47
N THR A 391 -16.80 -4.20 -4.49
CA THR A 391 -16.71 -2.81 -4.94
C THR A 391 -18.06 -2.29 -5.42
N ASP A 392 -18.84 -3.09 -6.16
CA ASP A 392 -20.19 -2.76 -6.58
C ASP A 392 -21.11 -2.49 -5.38
N GLY A 393 -21.01 -3.33 -4.34
CA GLY A 393 -21.74 -3.13 -3.08
C GLY A 393 -21.39 -1.80 -2.41
N CYS A 394 -20.11 -1.49 -2.28
CA CYS A 394 -19.65 -0.22 -1.70
C CYS A 394 -20.09 0.98 -2.54
N LYS A 395 -19.99 0.89 -3.86
CA LYS A 395 -20.44 1.93 -4.79
C LYS A 395 -21.95 2.16 -4.70
N MET A 396 -22.73 1.11 -4.50
CA MET A 396 -24.18 1.23 -4.30
C MET A 396 -24.52 1.96 -3.00
N GLU A 397 -23.77 1.75 -1.91
CA GLU A 397 -23.94 2.55 -0.68
C GLU A 397 -23.57 4.02 -0.90
N GLU A 398 -22.48 4.28 -1.63
CA GLU A 398 -22.07 5.63 -2.03
C GLU A 398 -23.19 6.33 -2.82
N ILE A 399 -23.77 5.67 -3.84
CA ILE A 399 -24.86 6.21 -4.65
C ILE A 399 -26.06 6.60 -3.78
N LYS A 400 -26.40 5.82 -2.76
CA LYS A 400 -27.49 6.16 -1.84
C LYS A 400 -27.25 7.46 -1.09
N VAL A 401 -25.99 7.74 -0.72
CA VAL A 401 -25.62 8.99 -0.03
C VAL A 401 -25.57 10.15 -1.03
N VAL A 402 -25.01 9.94 -2.21
CA VAL A 402 -24.99 10.94 -3.29
C VAL A 402 -26.41 11.40 -3.66
N LEU A 403 -27.34 10.46 -3.86
CA LEU A 403 -28.72 10.79 -4.17
C LEU A 403 -29.42 11.52 -3.02
N ALA A 404 -29.01 11.30 -1.76
CA ALA A 404 -29.51 12.07 -0.63
C ALA A 404 -28.96 13.52 -0.65
N ALA A 405 -27.65 13.67 -0.95
CA ALA A 405 -27.00 14.99 -1.07
C ALA A 405 -27.63 15.82 -2.21
N ILE A 406 -27.88 15.22 -3.37
CA ILE A 406 -28.54 15.88 -4.50
C ILE A 406 -29.94 16.38 -4.10
N LYS A 407 -30.72 15.59 -3.38
CA LYS A 407 -32.06 16.00 -2.92
C LYS A 407 -32.06 17.13 -1.91
N LEU A 408 -30.98 17.32 -1.18
CA LEU A 408 -30.82 18.38 -0.18
C LEU A 408 -30.23 19.66 -0.77
N SER A 409 -29.59 19.57 -1.95
CA SER A 409 -29.01 20.73 -2.60
C SER A 409 -30.11 21.69 -3.08
N ASN A 410 -30.04 22.92 -2.60
CA ASN A 410 -30.95 23.99 -3.02
C ASN A 410 -30.74 24.43 -4.49
N ASN A 411 -29.68 23.99 -5.10
CA ASN A 411 -29.27 24.38 -6.45
C ASN A 411 -29.84 23.49 -7.55
N VAL A 412 -30.52 22.40 -7.17
CA VAL A 412 -31.17 21.48 -8.11
C VAL A 412 -32.54 22.01 -8.50
N ALA A 413 -32.77 22.25 -9.80
CA ALA A 413 -34.07 22.66 -10.29
C ALA A 413 -35.12 21.58 -9.98
N SER A 414 -36.35 21.98 -9.57
CA SER A 414 -37.44 21.06 -9.26
C SER A 414 -37.83 20.12 -10.40
N SER A 415 -37.53 20.49 -11.64
CA SER A 415 -37.78 19.68 -12.86
C SER A 415 -36.65 18.72 -13.17
N ASN A 416 -35.52 18.79 -12.45
CA ASN A 416 -34.34 17.98 -12.75
C ASN A 416 -34.63 16.48 -12.59
N PRO A 417 -34.34 15.65 -13.63
CA PRO A 417 -34.60 14.22 -13.60
C PRO A 417 -33.82 13.48 -12.50
N LEU A 418 -32.70 14.01 -12.04
CA LEU A 418 -31.92 13.45 -10.91
C LEU A 418 -32.74 13.30 -9.61
N LEU A 419 -33.71 14.17 -9.35
CA LEU A 419 -34.56 14.10 -8.15
C LEU A 419 -35.45 12.86 -8.12
N LYS A 420 -35.77 12.29 -9.29
CA LYS A 420 -36.61 11.08 -9.44
C LYS A 420 -35.77 9.79 -9.42
N LEU A 421 -34.43 9.91 -9.59
CA LEU A 421 -33.54 8.76 -9.66
C LEU A 421 -33.48 8.01 -8.32
N ARG A 422 -33.54 6.71 -8.38
CA ARG A 422 -33.45 5.81 -7.22
C ARG A 422 -32.18 4.95 -7.34
N ALA A 423 -31.56 4.59 -6.24
CA ALA A 423 -30.36 3.75 -6.27
C ALA A 423 -30.55 2.42 -7.01
N ARG A 424 -31.73 1.82 -6.98
CA ARG A 424 -32.04 0.58 -7.70
C ARG A 424 -32.05 0.71 -9.23
N ASP A 425 -32.23 1.93 -9.73
CA ASP A 425 -32.31 2.22 -11.18
C ASP A 425 -30.93 2.38 -11.80
N VAL A 426 -29.87 2.38 -10.98
CA VAL A 426 -28.48 2.61 -11.35
C VAL A 426 -27.63 1.38 -11.03
N LYS A 427 -26.66 1.08 -11.90
CA LYS A 427 -25.69 0.01 -11.70
C LYS A 427 -24.28 0.54 -11.99
N PRO A 428 -23.26 0.24 -11.15
CA PRO A 428 -21.88 0.51 -11.48
C PRO A 428 -21.43 -0.32 -12.68
N ASN A 429 -20.70 0.30 -13.59
CA ASN A 429 -20.06 -0.36 -14.72
C ASN A 429 -18.55 -0.22 -14.59
N ILE A 430 -17.89 -1.31 -14.18
CA ILE A 430 -16.45 -1.39 -14.00
C ILE A 430 -15.87 -2.13 -15.18
N LYS A 431 -15.18 -1.40 -16.06
CA LYS A 431 -14.45 -1.97 -17.19
C LYS A 431 -13.01 -2.25 -16.77
N ARG A 432 -12.52 -3.44 -17.07
CA ARG A 432 -11.12 -3.81 -16.81
C ARG A 432 -10.25 -3.37 -17.98
N GLN A 433 -9.05 -2.91 -17.66
CA GLN A 433 -8.07 -2.53 -18.68
C GLN A 433 -7.31 -3.78 -19.13
N LYS A 434 -7.49 -4.19 -20.38
CA LYS A 434 -6.73 -5.27 -21.02
C LYS A 434 -5.77 -4.68 -22.03
N THR A 435 -4.49 -5.00 -21.91
CA THR A 435 -3.43 -4.41 -22.76
C THR A 435 -3.55 -4.78 -24.23
N TYR A 436 -4.21 -5.91 -24.55
CA TYR A 436 -4.37 -6.41 -25.92
C TYR A 436 -5.64 -5.89 -26.64
N GLU A 437 -6.46 -5.10 -25.97
CA GLU A 437 -7.64 -4.44 -26.60
C GLU A 437 -7.29 -3.04 -27.16
N MET A 438 -6.01 -2.63 -27.10
CA MET A 438 -5.54 -1.34 -27.59
C MET A 438 -5.04 -1.35 -29.05
N SER A 439 -5.26 -2.42 -29.81
CA SER A 439 -4.87 -2.51 -31.23
C SER A 439 -6.04 -2.39 -32.18
#